data_16e8324bc7da48bf66c58b01c648c58d
#
_entry.id   16e8324bc7da48bf66c58b01c648c58d
#
_cell.length_a   1.000
_cell.length_b   1.000
_cell.length_c   1.000
_cell.angle_alpha   90.00
_cell.angle_beta   90.00
_cell.angle_gamma   90.00
#
_symmetry.space_group_name_H-M   'P 1'
#
loop_
_entity.id
_entity.type
_entity.pdbx_description
1 polymer ?
#
loop_
_entity_poly.entity_id
_entity_poly.type
_entity_poly.pdbx_seq_one_letter_code
_entity_poly.pdbx_strand_id
1 'polypeptide(L)'
;MLQHRIRELRGCTLGVVGWGVLGRAVAAACEQALGMRVIVARRPGGAATADRVELDELLRTADVVTLHCPLTADTTGMIDRRRLELMKRDAILINTARGALIDIAALADALRARRLGGAAIDVLPQEPPVDGSPLFAPDLPNLIVTPHIAWGAVESRQRCLDEMALNIEDWRTGGTRRRVV
;
A
#
# COMPACT_ATOMS: atom_id res chain seq x y z
N MET A 1 -21.09 16.56 -18.34
CA MET A 1 -20.06 15.82 -19.07
C MET A 1 -19.07 15.27 -18.05
N LEU A 2 -18.81 13.96 -18.00
CA LEU A 2 -17.86 13.40 -17.04
C LEU A 2 -16.43 13.83 -17.41
N GLN A 3 -15.73 14.48 -16.49
CA GLN A 3 -14.35 14.95 -16.69
C GLN A 3 -13.31 13.80 -16.62
N HIS A 4 -13.70 12.65 -16.05
CA HIS A 4 -12.82 11.51 -15.86
C HIS A 4 -13.47 10.23 -16.41
N ARG A 5 -12.64 9.35 -16.97
CA ARG A 5 -13.06 8.02 -17.40
C ARG A 5 -13.34 7.16 -16.17
N ILE A 6 -14.58 6.68 -16.02
CA ILE A 6 -14.95 5.74 -14.96
C ILE A 6 -14.62 4.33 -15.46
N ARG A 7 -13.99 3.52 -14.62
CA ARG A 7 -13.67 2.12 -14.88
C ARG A 7 -14.25 1.23 -13.79
N GLU A 8 -14.72 0.06 -14.16
CA GLU A 8 -15.13 -0.98 -13.23
C GLU A 8 -13.91 -1.71 -12.68
N LEU A 9 -13.94 -2.09 -11.39
CA LEU A 9 -12.86 -2.86 -10.75
C LEU A 9 -12.94 -4.35 -11.04
N ARG A 10 -14.13 -4.86 -11.37
CA ARG A 10 -14.33 -6.27 -11.69
C ARG A 10 -13.41 -6.69 -12.85
N GLY A 11 -12.66 -7.78 -12.63
CA GLY A 11 -11.69 -8.30 -13.60
C GLY A 11 -10.38 -7.52 -13.69
N CYS A 12 -10.24 -6.35 -13.02
CA CYS A 12 -8.96 -5.69 -12.87
C CYS A 12 -8.02 -6.53 -12.00
N THR A 13 -6.72 -6.37 -12.20
CA THR A 13 -5.69 -7.07 -11.42
C THR A 13 -5.19 -6.20 -10.27
N LEU A 14 -5.33 -6.70 -9.03
CA LEU A 14 -4.73 -6.14 -7.82
C LEU A 14 -3.37 -6.79 -7.59
N GLY A 15 -2.30 -6.01 -7.59
CA GLY A 15 -0.96 -6.41 -7.19
C GLY A 15 -0.75 -6.11 -5.70
N VAL A 16 -0.52 -7.13 -4.89
CA VAL A 16 -0.30 -6.98 -3.44
C VAL A 16 1.18 -7.17 -3.12
N VAL A 17 1.80 -6.14 -2.55
CA VAL A 17 3.20 -6.17 -2.12
C VAL A 17 3.25 -6.25 -0.59
N GLY A 18 3.54 -7.45 -0.08
CA GLY A 18 3.48 -7.78 1.34
C GLY A 18 2.25 -8.63 1.69
N TRP A 19 2.49 -9.87 2.15
CA TRP A 19 1.46 -10.89 2.38
C TRP A 19 1.29 -11.20 3.88
N GLY A 20 1.31 -10.14 4.70
CA GLY A 20 0.97 -10.19 6.12
C GLY A 20 -0.54 -10.21 6.37
N VAL A 21 -0.95 -9.95 7.60
CA VAL A 21 -2.37 -9.91 8.00
C VAL A 21 -3.14 -8.91 7.14
N LEU A 22 -2.64 -7.68 6.99
CA LEU A 22 -3.31 -6.62 6.22
C LEU A 22 -3.36 -6.93 4.73
N GLY A 23 -2.24 -7.34 4.12
CA GLY A 23 -2.22 -7.66 2.69
C GLY A 23 -3.20 -8.77 2.32
N ARG A 24 -3.29 -9.83 3.14
CA ARG A 24 -4.29 -10.90 2.95
C ARG A 24 -5.73 -10.41 3.10
N ALA A 25 -5.99 -9.56 4.09
CA ALA A 25 -7.35 -9.04 4.31
C ALA A 25 -7.81 -8.14 3.15
N VAL A 26 -6.93 -7.27 2.66
CA VAL A 26 -7.21 -6.41 1.50
C VAL A 26 -7.41 -7.25 0.23
N ALA A 27 -6.55 -8.25 0.00
CA ALA A 27 -6.69 -9.16 -1.12
C ALA A 27 -8.05 -9.88 -1.11
N ALA A 28 -8.43 -10.47 0.03
CA ALA A 28 -9.70 -11.17 0.17
C ALA A 28 -10.91 -10.24 -0.05
N ALA A 29 -10.88 -9.02 0.49
CA ALA A 29 -11.95 -8.05 0.29
C ALA A 29 -12.08 -7.63 -1.19
N CYS A 30 -10.96 -7.36 -1.86
CA CYS A 30 -10.95 -6.97 -3.28
C CYS A 30 -11.40 -8.12 -4.19
N GLU A 31 -10.99 -9.35 -3.91
CA GLU A 31 -11.38 -10.52 -4.68
C GLU A 31 -12.88 -10.83 -4.50
N GLN A 32 -13.34 -10.92 -3.25
CA GLN A 32 -14.70 -11.36 -2.93
C GLN A 32 -15.75 -10.28 -3.20
N ALA A 33 -15.49 -9.04 -2.79
CA ALA A 33 -16.49 -7.97 -2.90
C ALA A 33 -16.41 -7.20 -4.23
N LEU A 34 -15.21 -7.05 -4.80
CA LEU A 34 -14.99 -6.24 -6.01
C LEU A 34 -14.72 -7.08 -7.26
N GLY A 35 -14.58 -8.41 -7.13
CA GLY A 35 -14.33 -9.30 -8.26
C GLY A 35 -12.98 -9.06 -8.96
N MET A 36 -11.98 -8.57 -8.24
CA MET A 36 -10.63 -8.36 -8.77
C MET A 36 -9.85 -9.68 -8.83
N ARG A 37 -8.89 -9.76 -9.73
CA ARG A 37 -7.88 -10.83 -9.74
C ARG A 37 -6.71 -10.40 -8.87
N VAL A 38 -6.28 -11.24 -7.94
CA VAL A 38 -5.16 -10.94 -7.03
C VAL A 38 -3.88 -11.63 -7.49
N ILE A 39 -2.79 -10.88 -7.57
CA ILE A 39 -1.42 -11.39 -7.71
C ILE A 39 -0.57 -10.83 -6.57
N VAL A 40 0.39 -11.61 -6.09
CA VAL A 40 1.16 -11.24 -4.90
C VAL A 40 2.65 -11.25 -5.20
N ALA A 41 3.33 -10.18 -4.81
CA ALA A 41 4.78 -10.08 -4.97
C ALA A 41 5.51 -11.10 -4.09
N ARG A 42 6.56 -11.69 -4.65
CA ARG A 42 7.55 -12.44 -3.89
C ARG A 42 8.29 -11.48 -2.93
N ARG A 43 8.58 -11.95 -1.72
CA ARG A 43 9.42 -11.21 -0.78
C ARG A 43 10.85 -11.08 -1.35
N PRO A 44 11.51 -9.92 -1.23
CA PRO A 44 12.92 -9.80 -1.58
C PRO A 44 13.76 -10.90 -0.90
N GLY A 45 14.61 -11.58 -1.66
CA GLY A 45 15.40 -12.71 -1.16
C GLY A 45 14.62 -13.99 -0.76
N GLY A 46 13.31 -14.01 -0.93
CA GLY A 46 12.48 -15.16 -0.63
C GLY A 46 12.56 -16.26 -1.69
N ALA A 47 12.26 -17.50 -1.30
CA ALA A 47 12.18 -18.61 -2.25
C ALA A 47 11.11 -18.35 -3.33
N ALA A 48 11.37 -18.82 -4.55
CA ALA A 48 10.37 -18.83 -5.61
C ALA A 48 9.27 -19.85 -5.26
N THR A 49 8.03 -19.39 -5.25
CA THR A 49 6.84 -20.23 -5.05
C THR A 49 5.86 -19.98 -6.19
N ALA A 50 5.09 -21.00 -6.56
CA ALA A 50 4.18 -20.91 -7.71
C ALA A 50 3.06 -19.86 -7.54
N ASP A 51 2.79 -19.44 -6.31
CA ASP A 51 1.75 -18.47 -5.94
C ASP A 51 2.27 -17.03 -5.81
N ARG A 52 3.55 -16.78 -6.13
CA ARG A 52 4.20 -15.47 -6.03
C ARG A 52 4.90 -15.11 -7.32
N VAL A 53 4.78 -13.86 -7.71
CA VAL A 53 5.46 -13.31 -8.88
C VAL A 53 6.56 -12.34 -8.48
N GLU A 54 7.52 -12.14 -9.37
CA GLU A 54 8.54 -11.09 -9.17
C GLU A 54 7.87 -9.71 -9.12
N LEU A 55 8.44 -8.81 -8.32
CA LEU A 55 7.88 -7.46 -8.16
C LEU A 55 7.76 -6.74 -9.52
N ASP A 56 8.76 -6.84 -10.36
CA ASP A 56 8.76 -6.18 -11.66
C ASP A 56 7.67 -6.75 -12.59
N GLU A 57 7.37 -8.04 -12.51
CA GLU A 57 6.26 -8.68 -13.23
C GLU A 57 4.89 -8.24 -12.69
N LEU A 58 4.75 -8.18 -11.35
CA LEU A 58 3.55 -7.66 -10.71
C LEU A 58 3.25 -6.24 -11.19
N LEU A 59 4.26 -5.36 -11.21
CA LEU A 59 4.11 -3.96 -11.61
C LEU A 59 3.66 -3.82 -13.07
N ARG A 60 4.16 -4.68 -13.98
CA ARG A 60 3.70 -4.69 -15.40
C ARG A 60 2.27 -5.20 -15.56
N THR A 61 1.82 -6.08 -14.67
CA THR A 61 0.54 -6.80 -14.83
C THR A 61 -0.62 -6.12 -14.10
N ALA A 62 -0.35 -5.50 -12.94
CA ALA A 62 -1.38 -4.96 -12.07
C ALA A 62 -2.03 -3.68 -12.64
N ASP A 63 -3.34 -3.55 -12.44
CA ASP A 63 -4.11 -2.31 -12.66
C ASP A 63 -4.13 -1.45 -11.40
N VAL A 64 -4.06 -2.08 -10.24
CA VAL A 64 -3.91 -1.44 -8.93
C VAL A 64 -2.79 -2.14 -8.18
N VAL A 65 -1.84 -1.38 -7.62
CA VAL A 65 -0.75 -1.88 -6.77
C VAL A 65 -0.95 -1.34 -5.35
N THR A 66 -0.94 -2.22 -4.35
CA THR A 66 -1.06 -1.82 -2.94
C THR A 66 0.09 -2.37 -2.10
N LEU A 67 0.68 -1.49 -1.27
CA LEU A 67 1.86 -1.80 -0.47
C LEU A 67 1.45 -2.11 0.97
N HIS A 68 1.86 -3.30 1.46
CA HIS A 68 1.61 -3.80 2.82
C HIS A 68 2.84 -4.48 3.43
N CYS A 69 4.03 -4.18 2.90
CA CYS A 69 5.29 -4.70 3.41
C CYS A 69 5.92 -3.76 4.45
N PRO A 70 6.74 -4.28 5.38
CA PRO A 70 7.51 -3.44 6.29
C PRO A 70 8.61 -2.67 5.55
N LEU A 71 9.04 -1.54 6.14
CA LEU A 71 10.23 -0.83 5.70
C LEU A 71 11.46 -1.52 6.28
N THR A 72 12.35 -1.94 5.41
CA THR A 72 13.65 -2.56 5.74
C THR A 72 14.70 -2.03 4.76
N ALA A 73 15.97 -2.39 4.95
CA ALA A 73 17.02 -2.05 3.98
C ALA A 73 16.67 -2.53 2.56
N ASP A 74 16.09 -3.73 2.42
CA ASP A 74 15.73 -4.32 1.12
C ASP A 74 14.49 -3.68 0.47
N THR A 75 13.66 -3.00 1.25
CA THR A 75 12.40 -2.42 0.76
C THR A 75 12.43 -0.89 0.69
N THR A 76 13.45 -0.24 1.25
CA THR A 76 13.63 1.21 1.14
C THR A 76 13.80 1.61 -0.33
N GLY A 77 12.95 2.54 -0.80
CA GLY A 77 12.96 3.00 -2.18
C GLY A 77 12.63 1.90 -3.20
N MET A 78 11.98 0.82 -2.77
CA MET A 78 11.71 -0.31 -3.66
C MET A 78 10.81 0.05 -4.85
N ILE A 79 10.01 1.09 -4.74
CA ILE A 79 9.24 1.68 -5.85
C ILE A 79 10.01 2.93 -6.31
N ASP A 80 11.03 2.71 -7.08
CA ASP A 80 11.88 3.73 -7.68
C ASP A 80 11.34 4.20 -9.05
N ARG A 81 12.03 5.16 -9.70
CA ARG A 81 11.68 5.68 -11.02
C ARG A 81 11.54 4.57 -12.06
N ARG A 82 12.51 3.64 -12.12
CA ARG A 82 12.49 2.51 -13.05
C ARG A 82 11.24 1.63 -12.86
N ARG A 83 10.88 1.34 -11.64
CA ARG A 83 9.70 0.52 -11.31
C ARG A 83 8.39 1.24 -11.56
N LEU A 84 8.32 2.54 -11.32
CA LEU A 84 7.17 3.35 -11.73
C LEU A 84 6.97 3.33 -13.26
N GLU A 85 8.05 3.27 -14.03
CA GLU A 85 7.99 3.11 -15.48
C GLU A 85 7.52 1.72 -15.96
N LEU A 86 7.63 0.69 -15.14
CA LEU A 86 7.09 -0.64 -15.45
C LEU A 86 5.58 -0.71 -15.29
N MET A 87 4.98 0.12 -14.44
CA MET A 87 3.54 0.08 -14.18
C MET A 87 2.74 0.43 -15.44
N LYS A 88 1.53 -0.07 -15.55
CA LYS A 88 0.60 0.35 -16.62
C LYS A 88 0.32 1.85 -16.52
N ARG A 89 0.13 2.50 -17.65
CA ARG A 89 -0.10 3.95 -17.71
C ARG A 89 -1.35 4.40 -16.94
N ASP A 90 -2.36 3.55 -16.89
CA ASP A 90 -3.61 3.80 -16.15
C ASP A 90 -3.60 3.18 -14.74
N ALA A 91 -2.48 2.60 -14.29
CA ALA A 91 -2.41 1.94 -13.00
C ALA A 91 -2.51 2.94 -11.85
N ILE A 92 -3.00 2.45 -10.71
CA ILE A 92 -3.11 3.20 -9.46
C ILE A 92 -2.13 2.59 -8.45
N LEU A 93 -1.35 3.42 -7.78
CA LEU A 93 -0.46 3.03 -6.68
C LEU A 93 -1.04 3.46 -5.34
N ILE A 94 -1.16 2.52 -4.40
CA ILE A 94 -1.70 2.78 -3.05
C ILE A 94 -0.63 2.43 -2.02
N ASN A 95 -0.33 3.38 -1.12
CA ASN A 95 0.59 3.16 -0.02
C ASN A 95 0.01 3.63 1.31
N THR A 96 -0.37 2.67 2.15
CA THR A 96 -0.79 2.86 3.55
C THR A 96 0.19 2.16 4.51
N ALA A 97 1.39 1.79 4.03
CA ALA A 97 2.37 1.05 4.82
C ALA A 97 3.46 1.98 5.39
N ARG A 98 4.43 2.39 4.58
CA ARG A 98 5.52 3.30 4.98
C ARG A 98 5.94 4.16 3.79
N GLY A 99 6.15 5.46 4.03
CA GLY A 99 6.45 6.44 2.97
C GLY A 99 7.74 6.13 2.22
N ALA A 100 8.79 5.75 2.93
CA ALA A 100 10.10 5.46 2.35
C ALA A 100 10.18 4.18 1.49
N LEU A 101 9.08 3.45 1.30
CA LEU A 101 8.97 2.38 0.30
C LEU A 101 9.00 2.93 -1.14
N ILE A 102 8.65 4.19 -1.33
CA ILE A 102 8.52 4.86 -2.63
C ILE A 102 9.52 6.02 -2.72
N ASP A 103 10.17 6.15 -3.86
CA ASP A 103 10.83 7.41 -4.24
C ASP A 103 9.74 8.46 -4.54
N ILE A 104 9.52 9.34 -3.57
CA ILE A 104 8.45 10.36 -3.61
C ILE A 104 8.67 11.38 -4.73
N ALA A 105 9.91 11.74 -5.03
CA ALA A 105 10.23 12.66 -6.12
C ALA A 105 9.91 12.01 -7.48
N ALA A 106 10.32 10.76 -7.67
CA ALA A 106 10.01 10.00 -8.87
C ALA A 106 8.50 9.79 -9.04
N LEU A 107 7.75 9.55 -7.94
CA LEU A 107 6.30 9.43 -7.98
C LEU A 107 5.64 10.74 -8.41
N ALA A 108 6.05 11.88 -7.85
CA ALA A 108 5.52 13.19 -8.23
C ALA A 108 5.75 13.47 -9.73
N ASP A 109 6.94 13.17 -10.23
CA ASP A 109 7.28 13.31 -11.65
C ASP A 109 6.39 12.41 -12.54
N ALA A 110 6.21 11.14 -12.16
CA ALA A 110 5.38 10.20 -12.90
C ALA A 110 3.90 10.62 -12.96
N LEU A 111 3.37 11.15 -11.85
CA LEU A 111 2.00 11.68 -11.78
C LEU A 111 1.82 12.93 -12.64
N ARG A 112 2.76 13.86 -12.57
CA ARG A 112 2.78 15.10 -13.37
C ARG A 112 2.83 14.80 -14.87
N ALA A 113 3.68 13.85 -15.25
CA ALA A 113 3.80 13.38 -16.63
C ALA A 113 2.65 12.49 -17.11
N ARG A 114 1.63 12.25 -16.28
CA ARG A 114 0.53 11.30 -16.58
C ARG A 114 1.03 9.92 -16.99
N ARG A 115 2.18 9.50 -16.45
CA ARG A 115 2.77 8.18 -16.65
C ARG A 115 2.03 7.13 -15.80
N LEU A 116 1.38 7.57 -14.74
CA LEU A 116 0.57 6.78 -13.82
C LEU A 116 -0.85 7.34 -13.80
N GLY A 117 -1.86 6.47 -13.71
CA GLY A 117 -3.27 6.86 -13.64
C GLY A 117 -3.58 7.67 -12.38
N GLY A 118 -2.97 7.28 -11.25
CA GLY A 118 -3.08 8.00 -9.98
C GLY A 118 -2.34 7.34 -8.85
N ALA A 119 -2.31 8.01 -7.69
CA ALA A 119 -1.81 7.44 -6.45
C ALA A 119 -2.67 7.85 -5.24
N ALA A 120 -2.69 6.98 -4.22
CA ALA A 120 -3.25 7.27 -2.90
C ALA A 120 -2.18 6.97 -1.84
N ILE A 121 -1.73 8.01 -1.13
CA ILE A 121 -0.59 7.98 -0.22
C ILE A 121 -1.04 8.44 1.16
N ASP A 122 -1.04 7.53 2.13
CA ASP A 122 -1.39 7.84 3.52
C ASP A 122 -0.15 8.13 4.39
N VAL A 123 1.04 7.83 3.87
CA VAL A 123 2.30 7.86 4.62
C VAL A 123 3.41 8.57 3.85
N LEU A 124 4.22 9.37 4.55
CA LEU A 124 5.36 10.08 3.97
C LEU A 124 6.69 9.57 4.58
N PRO A 125 7.83 9.77 3.87
CA PRO A 125 9.14 9.39 4.43
C PRO A 125 9.49 10.12 5.73
N GLN A 126 9.05 11.38 5.86
CA GLN A 126 9.15 12.20 7.07
C GLN A 126 7.74 12.62 7.51
N GLU A 127 7.40 12.37 8.75
CA GLU A 127 6.12 12.69 9.39
C GLU A 127 6.35 13.32 10.77
N PRO A 128 5.91 14.57 11.02
CA PRO A 128 5.27 15.48 10.06
C PRO A 128 6.25 15.98 8.99
N PRO A 129 5.75 16.32 7.79
CA PRO A 129 6.58 16.80 6.68
C PRO A 129 6.93 18.30 6.84
N VAL A 130 7.79 18.61 7.83
CA VAL A 130 8.15 20.00 8.19
C VAL A 130 8.79 20.78 7.06
N ASP A 131 9.52 20.10 6.17
CA ASP A 131 10.16 20.70 5.00
C ASP A 131 9.28 20.63 3.72
N GLY A 132 8.01 20.23 3.90
CA GLY A 132 7.10 20.00 2.79
C GLY A 132 7.31 18.65 2.11
N SER A 133 6.59 18.44 1.00
CA SER A 133 6.72 17.23 0.18
C SER A 133 6.45 17.56 -1.29
N PRO A 134 7.16 16.96 -2.26
CA PRO A 134 6.84 17.05 -3.67
C PRO A 134 5.39 16.66 -4.01
N LEU A 135 4.76 15.83 -3.17
CA LEU A 135 3.36 15.41 -3.32
C LEU A 135 2.34 16.49 -2.94
N PHE A 136 2.75 17.60 -2.35
CA PHE A 136 1.85 18.73 -2.04
C PHE A 136 1.77 19.75 -3.18
N ALA A 137 2.42 19.46 -4.28
CA ALA A 137 2.37 20.31 -5.45
C ALA A 137 0.93 20.38 -6.02
N PRO A 138 0.41 21.59 -6.36
CA PRO A 138 -0.97 21.77 -6.81
C PRO A 138 -1.24 21.19 -8.21
N ASP A 139 -0.20 20.82 -8.93
CA ASP A 139 -0.26 20.29 -10.30
C ASP A 139 -0.40 18.76 -10.37
N LEU A 140 -0.80 18.11 -9.28
CA LEU A 140 -1.01 16.66 -9.15
C LEU A 140 -2.49 16.30 -8.91
N PRO A 141 -3.39 16.50 -9.89
CA PRO A 141 -4.84 16.29 -9.70
C PRO A 141 -5.23 14.80 -9.62
N ASN A 142 -4.31 13.88 -9.89
CA ASN A 142 -4.47 12.42 -9.83
C ASN A 142 -3.84 11.81 -8.57
N LEU A 143 -3.69 12.61 -7.50
CA LEU A 143 -3.12 12.20 -6.24
C LEU A 143 -4.10 12.45 -5.09
N ILE A 144 -4.22 11.47 -4.20
CA ILE A 144 -4.86 11.60 -2.88
C ILE A 144 -3.77 11.44 -1.83
N VAL A 145 -3.65 12.41 -0.93
CA VAL A 145 -2.77 12.32 0.25
C VAL A 145 -3.63 12.43 1.50
N THR A 146 -3.41 11.52 2.45
CA THR A 146 -4.07 11.53 3.75
C THR A 146 -3.02 11.54 4.87
N PRO A 147 -3.34 12.06 6.08
CA PRO A 147 -2.34 12.34 7.12
C PRO A 147 -2.08 11.13 8.03
N HIS A 148 -1.67 9.98 7.47
CA HIS A 148 -1.40 8.72 8.16
C HIS A 148 -2.60 8.27 9.04
N ILE A 149 -3.77 8.23 8.44
CA ILE A 149 -5.05 8.04 9.12
C ILE A 149 -5.79 6.76 8.71
N ALA A 150 -5.20 5.90 7.89
CA ALA A 150 -5.83 4.66 7.43
C ALA A 150 -6.26 3.72 8.58
N TRP A 151 -5.68 3.90 9.79
CA TRP A 151 -6.05 3.20 11.03
C TRP A 151 -7.14 3.91 11.85
N GLY A 152 -7.51 5.15 11.50
CA GLY A 152 -8.14 6.14 12.38
C GLY A 152 -9.64 5.98 12.60
N ALA A 153 -10.32 4.96 12.04
CA ALA A 153 -11.74 4.73 12.29
C ALA A 153 -12.02 4.55 13.79
N VAL A 154 -13.12 5.13 14.27
CA VAL A 154 -13.51 5.10 15.70
C VAL A 154 -13.57 3.65 16.19
N GLU A 155 -14.20 2.77 15.43
CA GLU A 155 -14.36 1.35 15.75
C GLU A 155 -12.99 0.61 15.78
N SER A 156 -12.06 0.96 14.91
CA SER A 156 -10.72 0.36 14.89
C SER A 156 -9.92 0.78 16.11
N ARG A 157 -10.01 2.04 16.51
CA ARG A 157 -9.38 2.58 17.72
C ARG A 157 -9.97 1.94 18.97
N GLN A 158 -11.30 1.80 19.05
CA GLN A 158 -11.94 1.14 20.18
C GLN A 158 -11.49 -0.32 20.29
N ARG A 159 -11.50 -1.09 19.18
CA ARG A 159 -11.00 -2.47 19.20
C ARG A 159 -9.53 -2.56 19.63
N CYS A 160 -8.69 -1.59 19.28
CA CYS A 160 -7.30 -1.55 19.73
C CYS A 160 -7.20 -1.40 21.25
N LEU A 161 -7.99 -0.49 21.85
CA LEU A 161 -8.04 -0.30 23.30
C LEU A 161 -8.56 -1.55 24.03
N ASP A 162 -9.61 -2.17 23.51
CA ASP A 162 -10.18 -3.40 24.08
C ASP A 162 -9.15 -4.54 24.07
N GLU A 163 -8.42 -4.70 22.95
CA GLU A 163 -7.34 -5.68 22.82
C GLU A 163 -6.17 -5.40 23.77
N MET A 164 -5.81 -4.13 23.97
CA MET A 164 -4.77 -3.74 24.94
C MET A 164 -5.20 -4.12 26.37
N ALA A 165 -6.43 -3.83 26.75
CA ALA A 165 -6.98 -4.19 28.06
C ALA A 165 -6.94 -5.72 28.28
N LEU A 166 -7.42 -6.49 27.31
CA LEU A 166 -7.39 -7.96 27.36
C LEU A 166 -5.96 -8.53 27.46
N ASN A 167 -4.99 -7.93 26.78
CA ASN A 167 -3.60 -8.37 26.85
C ASN A 167 -2.99 -8.09 28.24
N ILE A 168 -3.31 -6.94 28.85
CA ILE A 168 -2.86 -6.59 30.20
C ILE A 168 -3.47 -7.53 31.24
N GLU A 169 -4.77 -7.84 31.11
CA GLU A 169 -5.46 -8.72 32.03
C GLU A 169 -4.92 -10.17 31.96
N ASP A 170 -4.70 -10.67 30.75
CA ASP A 170 -4.08 -11.98 30.52
C ASP A 170 -2.65 -12.03 31.11
N TRP A 171 -1.85 -11.00 30.87
CA TRP A 171 -0.50 -10.92 31.45
C TRP A 171 -0.50 -10.92 32.98
N ARG A 172 -1.43 -10.22 33.63
CA ARG A 172 -1.58 -10.19 35.09
C ARG A 172 -1.86 -11.57 35.68
N THR A 173 -2.50 -12.45 34.94
CA THR A 173 -2.82 -13.84 35.33
C THR A 173 -1.80 -14.86 34.85
N GLY A 174 -0.65 -14.42 34.32
CA GLY A 174 0.42 -15.28 33.81
C GLY A 174 0.20 -15.84 32.41
N GLY A 175 -0.78 -15.31 31.68
CA GLY A 175 -1.06 -15.69 30.29
C GLY A 175 -0.03 -15.15 29.29
N THR A 176 -0.14 -15.62 28.06
CA THR A 176 0.80 -15.30 26.95
C THR A 176 0.09 -14.74 25.71
N ARG A 177 -1.12 -14.22 25.86
CA ARG A 177 -1.93 -13.67 24.76
C ARG A 177 -1.12 -12.66 23.95
N ARG A 178 -0.98 -12.91 22.64
CA ARG A 178 -0.27 -12.04 21.68
C ARG A 178 1.12 -11.61 22.13
N ARG A 179 1.80 -12.42 22.94
CA ARG A 179 3.15 -12.17 23.37
C ARG A 179 4.09 -12.22 22.17
N VAL A 180 4.89 -11.17 22.00
CA VAL A 180 5.96 -11.09 21.00
C VAL A 180 7.28 -11.34 21.77
N VAL A 181 7.96 -12.41 21.46
CA VAL A 181 9.28 -12.77 22.02
C VAL A 181 10.22 -13.13 20.88
#